data_7dc4ec8db988b21fba5f86ced48711a9
#
_entry.id   7dc4ec8db988b21fba5f86ced48711a9
#
_cell.length_a   1.000
_cell.length_b   1.000
_cell.length_c   1.000
_cell.angle_alpha   90.00
_cell.angle_beta   90.00
_cell.angle_gamma   90.00
#
_symmetry.space_group_name_H-M   'P 1'
#
loop_
_entity.id
_entity.type
_entity.pdbx_description
1 polymer ?
#
loop_
_entity_poly.entity_id
_entity_poly.type
_entity_poly.pdbx_seq_one_letter_code
_entity_poly.pdbx_strand_id
1 'polypeptide(L)'
;MDMYDIDFVSVGKHGVTLEEKLKESAQRVVDLADLVSGENFDVALSKHSIELPRVAFGLAIPSLFVLDNEHAMAANKLTLPLCSKIIVPSIIDEWKLMQYGANPNDIIKYNGTSELMHFNNFKFNENVFDDLGLDLPLQKTILMRPEPSLASYLNTDCRKSVLSPVVDVLKEYANILILPRFKEQAEIFEGIKNVTILKPPVDTSSIIKACDLVIGAGGTMNREAAILQTPVISCYPGDTLSVDQFYVDNGLMYRTTDLEDITKQALSFIVNPHKPIELKTDNLFELIVDKTYELGNSKK
;
A
#
# COMPACT_ATOMS: atom_id res chain seq x y z
N MET A 1 9.86 9.66 -6.51
CA MET A 1 11.18 10.04 -5.98
C MET A 1 11.45 11.51 -6.32
N ASP A 2 11.32 11.90 -7.57
CA ASP A 2 11.54 13.30 -8.00
C ASP A 2 10.70 14.33 -7.22
N MET A 3 9.44 14.01 -6.89
CA MET A 3 8.56 14.89 -6.08
C MET A 3 9.12 15.17 -4.66
N TYR A 4 9.99 14.30 -4.14
CA TYR A 4 10.57 14.41 -2.80
C TYR A 4 12.06 14.72 -2.83
N ASP A 5 12.62 15.03 -4.00
CA ASP A 5 14.06 15.32 -4.20
C ASP A 5 14.97 14.24 -3.59
N ILE A 6 14.63 12.98 -3.85
CA ILE A 6 15.38 11.82 -3.35
C ILE A 6 16.17 11.21 -4.51
N ASP A 7 17.50 11.20 -4.36
CA ASP A 7 18.39 10.50 -5.28
C ASP A 7 18.16 8.99 -5.23
N PHE A 8 18.08 8.35 -6.38
CA PHE A 8 17.90 6.91 -6.49
C PHE A 8 18.51 6.33 -7.76
N VAL A 9 18.84 5.05 -7.70
CA VAL A 9 19.24 4.26 -8.87
C VAL A 9 18.13 3.27 -9.20
N SER A 10 17.58 3.37 -10.41
CA SER A 10 16.56 2.43 -10.89
C SER A 10 17.22 1.18 -11.47
N VAL A 11 16.86 0.00 -10.94
CA VAL A 11 17.43 -1.29 -11.37
C VAL A 11 16.34 -2.20 -11.90
N GLY A 12 16.52 -2.66 -13.14
CA GLY A 12 15.66 -3.66 -13.78
C GLY A 12 14.32 -3.14 -14.28
N LYS A 13 13.48 -4.05 -14.71
CA LYS A 13 12.15 -3.82 -15.31
C LYS A 13 11.11 -4.71 -14.65
N HIS A 14 9.83 -4.39 -14.85
CA HIS A 14 8.74 -5.26 -14.45
C HIS A 14 8.25 -6.09 -15.65
N GLY A 15 8.25 -7.41 -15.51
CA GLY A 15 7.69 -8.30 -16.53
C GLY A 15 6.16 -8.35 -16.51
N VAL A 16 5.54 -8.55 -17.65
CA VAL A 16 4.07 -8.67 -17.79
C VAL A 16 3.63 -10.12 -17.58
N THR A 17 4.25 -11.06 -18.27
CA THR A 17 3.97 -12.49 -18.15
C THR A 17 4.71 -13.12 -16.96
N LEU A 18 4.33 -14.32 -16.55
CA LEU A 18 5.05 -15.06 -15.50
C LEU A 18 6.49 -15.36 -15.90
N GLU A 19 6.72 -15.69 -17.17
CA GLU A 19 8.07 -15.94 -17.70
C GLU A 19 8.92 -14.68 -17.67
N GLU A 20 8.38 -13.56 -18.14
CA GLU A 20 9.07 -12.26 -18.07
C GLU A 20 9.35 -11.85 -16.63
N LYS A 21 8.38 -11.97 -15.71
CA LYS A 21 8.59 -11.68 -14.28
C LYS A 21 9.73 -12.49 -13.70
N LEU A 22 9.83 -13.78 -14.05
CA LEU A 22 10.93 -14.64 -13.60
C LEU A 22 12.28 -14.16 -14.16
N LYS A 23 12.35 -13.90 -15.47
CA LYS A 23 13.59 -13.45 -16.14
C LYS A 23 14.04 -12.09 -15.63
N GLU A 24 13.12 -11.13 -15.54
CA GLU A 24 13.43 -9.76 -15.06
C GLU A 24 13.84 -9.76 -13.57
N SER A 25 13.23 -10.60 -12.73
CA SER A 25 13.66 -10.76 -11.34
C SER A 25 15.06 -11.37 -11.23
N ALA A 26 15.37 -12.38 -12.04
CA ALA A 26 16.71 -12.99 -12.07
C ALA A 26 17.77 -11.99 -12.56
N GLN A 27 17.46 -11.24 -13.63
CA GLN A 27 18.36 -10.21 -14.15
C GLN A 27 18.61 -9.09 -13.12
N ARG A 28 17.56 -8.66 -12.40
CA ARG A 28 17.67 -7.65 -11.34
C ARG A 28 18.58 -8.10 -10.20
N VAL A 29 18.64 -9.40 -9.88
CA VAL A 29 19.62 -9.93 -8.91
C VAL A 29 21.05 -9.71 -9.41
N VAL A 30 21.29 -9.97 -10.70
CA VAL A 30 22.63 -9.73 -11.32
C VAL A 30 22.96 -8.24 -11.31
N ASP A 31 22.05 -7.41 -11.80
CA ASP A 31 22.25 -5.96 -11.90
C ASP A 31 22.50 -5.32 -10.51
N LEU A 32 21.76 -5.77 -9.48
CA LEU A 32 21.99 -5.32 -8.10
C LEU A 32 23.34 -5.80 -7.56
N ALA A 33 23.73 -7.05 -7.83
CA ALA A 33 25.01 -7.56 -7.40
C ALA A 33 26.17 -6.78 -8.04
N ASP A 34 26.05 -6.44 -9.33
CA ASP A 34 27.05 -5.62 -10.03
C ASP A 34 27.11 -4.20 -9.48
N LEU A 35 25.93 -3.61 -9.17
CA LEU A 35 25.82 -2.25 -8.63
C LEU A 35 26.51 -2.12 -7.25
N VAL A 36 26.36 -3.15 -6.39
CA VAL A 36 26.92 -3.11 -5.02
C VAL A 36 28.26 -3.81 -4.88
N SER A 37 28.75 -4.43 -5.94
CA SER A 37 30.04 -5.13 -5.95
C SER A 37 31.19 -4.14 -5.78
N GLY A 38 32.05 -4.40 -4.80
CA GLY A 38 33.16 -3.51 -4.47
C GLY A 38 32.83 -2.36 -3.51
N GLU A 39 31.55 -2.17 -3.20
CA GLU A 39 31.11 -1.24 -2.15
C GLU A 39 31.14 -1.94 -0.78
N ASN A 40 31.45 -1.18 0.28
CA ASN A 40 31.52 -1.71 1.63
C ASN A 40 30.24 -1.40 2.41
N PHE A 41 29.14 -2.07 2.05
CA PHE A 41 27.90 -1.94 2.81
C PHE A 41 27.94 -2.77 4.10
N ASP A 42 27.61 -2.15 5.22
CA ASP A 42 27.52 -2.82 6.53
C ASP A 42 26.17 -3.54 6.69
N VAL A 43 25.10 -3.04 6.05
CA VAL A 43 23.74 -3.58 6.16
C VAL A 43 22.90 -3.29 4.92
N ALA A 44 22.00 -4.19 4.58
CA ALA A 44 20.98 -4.01 3.55
C ALA A 44 19.60 -3.88 4.20
N LEU A 45 18.82 -2.85 3.82
CA LEU A 45 17.46 -2.62 4.30
C LEU A 45 16.49 -2.71 3.14
N SER A 46 15.41 -3.47 3.29
CA SER A 46 14.35 -3.54 2.29
C SER A 46 12.95 -3.70 2.87
N LYS A 47 11.99 -3.20 2.10
CA LYS A 47 10.57 -3.51 2.30
C LYS A 47 10.05 -4.22 1.05
N HIS A 48 9.63 -5.47 1.18
CA HIS A 48 9.06 -6.32 0.12
C HIS A 48 9.93 -6.54 -1.14
N SER A 49 11.22 -6.20 -1.14
CA SER A 49 12.11 -6.57 -2.25
C SER A 49 12.39 -8.07 -2.24
N ILE A 50 12.23 -8.72 -3.38
CA ILE A 50 12.57 -10.14 -3.54
C ILE A 50 14.08 -10.30 -3.79
N GLU A 51 14.67 -9.37 -4.49
CA GLU A 51 16.04 -9.45 -5.00
C GLU A 51 17.08 -9.04 -3.94
N LEU A 52 16.84 -7.96 -3.20
CA LEU A 52 17.82 -7.43 -2.26
C LEU A 52 18.24 -8.42 -1.16
N PRO A 53 17.33 -9.17 -0.50
CA PRO A 53 17.74 -10.19 0.47
C PRO A 53 18.61 -11.29 -0.14
N ARG A 54 18.39 -11.67 -1.40
CA ARG A 54 19.17 -12.68 -2.13
C ARG A 54 20.59 -12.19 -2.41
N VAL A 55 20.74 -10.93 -2.86
CA VAL A 55 22.03 -10.30 -3.10
C VAL A 55 22.78 -10.11 -1.80
N ALA A 56 22.14 -9.58 -0.77
CA ALA A 56 22.73 -9.37 0.54
C ALA A 56 23.26 -10.67 1.14
N PHE A 57 22.45 -11.74 1.11
CA PHE A 57 22.86 -13.06 1.58
C PHE A 57 24.06 -13.60 0.79
N GLY A 58 24.04 -13.50 -0.55
CA GLY A 58 25.11 -13.97 -1.42
C GLY A 58 26.43 -13.22 -1.22
N LEU A 59 26.39 -11.97 -0.82
CA LEU A 59 27.55 -11.11 -0.54
C LEU A 59 27.91 -11.03 0.96
N ALA A 60 27.28 -11.84 1.81
CA ALA A 60 27.46 -11.83 3.26
C ALA A 60 27.23 -10.44 3.91
N ILE A 61 26.27 -9.67 3.38
CA ILE A 61 25.82 -8.40 3.94
C ILE A 61 24.62 -8.70 4.85
N PRO A 62 24.65 -8.33 6.16
CA PRO A 62 23.49 -8.46 7.02
C PRO A 62 22.28 -7.72 6.45
N SER A 63 21.10 -8.31 6.55
CA SER A 63 19.89 -7.71 5.98
C SER A 63 18.76 -7.57 6.99
N LEU A 64 18.09 -6.41 6.95
CA LEU A 64 16.88 -6.10 7.67
C LEU A 64 15.72 -6.02 6.68
N PHE A 65 14.67 -6.81 6.91
CA PHE A 65 13.50 -6.90 6.03
C PHE A 65 12.24 -6.46 6.76
N VAL A 66 11.50 -5.51 6.19
CA VAL A 66 10.22 -5.06 6.72
C VAL A 66 9.09 -5.70 5.93
N LEU A 67 8.21 -6.42 6.61
CA LEU A 67 7.12 -7.19 6.01
C LEU A 67 5.77 -6.76 6.60
N ASP A 68 4.75 -6.66 5.75
CA ASP A 68 3.35 -6.45 6.15
C ASP A 68 2.35 -7.30 5.33
N ASN A 69 2.84 -8.24 4.51
CA ASN A 69 2.01 -9.12 3.68
C ASN A 69 2.41 -10.59 3.85
N GLU A 70 1.73 -11.28 4.74
CA GLU A 70 1.92 -12.71 5.00
C GLU A 70 1.40 -13.62 3.89
N HIS A 71 0.56 -13.11 2.97
CA HIS A 71 -0.03 -13.90 1.88
C HIS A 71 0.84 -13.95 0.61
N ALA A 72 1.89 -13.15 0.53
CA ALA A 72 2.81 -13.14 -0.62
C ALA A 72 3.73 -14.37 -0.65
N MET A 73 3.16 -15.58 -0.71
CA MET A 73 3.85 -16.87 -0.55
C MET A 73 5.14 -16.99 -1.36
N ALA A 74 5.09 -16.67 -2.66
CA ALA A 74 6.26 -16.82 -3.54
C ALA A 74 7.40 -15.86 -3.14
N ALA A 75 7.06 -14.59 -2.86
CA ALA A 75 8.01 -13.60 -2.38
C ALA A 75 8.59 -14.00 -1.02
N ASN A 76 7.72 -14.35 -0.07
CA ASN A 76 8.13 -14.71 1.29
C ASN A 76 9.07 -15.93 1.32
N LYS A 77 8.81 -16.97 0.52
CA LYS A 77 9.69 -18.14 0.40
C LYS A 77 11.08 -17.79 -0.18
N LEU A 78 11.16 -16.77 -1.01
CA LEU A 78 12.42 -16.34 -1.64
C LEU A 78 13.21 -15.32 -0.80
N THR A 79 12.61 -14.78 0.26
CA THR A 79 13.22 -13.70 1.05
C THR A 79 13.42 -14.07 2.50
N LEU A 80 12.39 -14.54 3.20
CA LEU A 80 12.43 -14.70 4.66
C LEU A 80 13.56 -15.60 5.17
N PRO A 81 13.88 -16.73 4.51
CA PRO A 81 15.00 -17.59 4.95
C PRO A 81 16.38 -16.95 4.84
N LEU A 82 16.50 -15.87 4.06
CA LEU A 82 17.76 -15.22 3.73
C LEU A 82 18.03 -13.95 4.57
N CYS A 83 16.99 -13.48 5.30
CA CYS A 83 17.08 -12.24 6.06
C CYS A 83 17.74 -12.47 7.42
N SER A 84 18.62 -11.54 7.84
CA SER A 84 19.23 -11.56 9.17
C SER A 84 18.25 -11.17 10.25
N LYS A 85 17.36 -10.21 9.98
CA LYS A 85 16.24 -9.81 10.83
C LYS A 85 15.02 -9.44 9.99
N ILE A 86 13.83 -9.70 10.55
CA ILE A 86 12.54 -9.45 9.91
C ILE A 86 11.68 -8.63 10.87
N ILE A 87 11.28 -7.43 10.48
CA ILE A 87 10.38 -6.57 11.25
C ILE A 87 8.97 -6.75 10.72
N VAL A 88 8.02 -7.08 11.59
CA VAL A 88 6.62 -7.35 11.21
C VAL A 88 5.63 -6.75 12.20
N PRO A 89 4.41 -6.36 11.78
CA PRO A 89 3.32 -6.03 12.67
C PRO A 89 3.02 -7.17 13.65
N SER A 90 2.79 -6.85 14.92
CA SER A 90 2.49 -7.83 15.98
C SER A 90 1.21 -8.63 15.72
N ILE A 91 0.30 -8.09 14.90
CA ILE A 91 -0.93 -8.75 14.47
C ILE A 91 -0.67 -9.94 13.53
N ILE A 92 0.50 -10.01 12.87
CA ILE A 92 0.87 -11.15 12.03
C ILE A 92 1.41 -12.28 12.93
N ASP A 93 0.75 -13.43 12.91
CA ASP A 93 1.21 -14.60 13.62
C ASP A 93 2.52 -15.13 13.05
N GLU A 94 3.50 -15.44 13.92
CA GLU A 94 4.83 -15.90 13.53
C GLU A 94 4.80 -17.18 12.68
N TRP A 95 3.89 -18.12 13.02
CA TRP A 95 3.78 -19.36 12.28
C TRP A 95 3.50 -19.15 10.78
N LYS A 96 2.78 -18.06 10.41
CA LYS A 96 2.54 -17.68 9.02
C LYS A 96 3.84 -17.33 8.26
N LEU A 97 4.86 -16.91 8.99
CA LEU A 97 6.17 -16.57 8.42
C LEU A 97 7.12 -17.78 8.48
N MET A 98 7.05 -18.55 9.56
CA MET A 98 7.84 -19.78 9.75
C MET A 98 7.57 -20.81 8.65
N GLN A 99 6.33 -20.94 8.18
CA GLN A 99 5.99 -21.82 7.05
C GLN A 99 6.72 -21.45 5.73
N TYR A 100 7.23 -20.24 5.64
CA TYR A 100 8.05 -19.76 4.51
C TYR A 100 9.54 -19.77 4.82
N GLY A 101 9.95 -20.31 5.96
CA GLY A 101 11.34 -20.47 6.34
C GLY A 101 11.92 -19.32 7.17
N ALA A 102 11.10 -18.42 7.72
CA ALA A 102 11.59 -17.44 8.69
C ALA A 102 12.05 -18.16 9.97
N ASN A 103 13.21 -17.75 10.50
CA ASN A 103 13.66 -18.20 11.82
C ASN A 103 12.94 -17.35 12.89
N PRO A 104 12.25 -17.95 13.85
CA PRO A 104 11.51 -17.21 14.89
C PRO A 104 12.40 -16.29 15.73
N ASN A 105 13.69 -16.62 15.93
CA ASN A 105 14.63 -15.78 16.66
C ASN A 105 15.05 -14.49 15.91
N ASP A 106 14.70 -14.41 14.63
CA ASP A 106 15.00 -13.26 13.78
C ASP A 106 13.79 -12.38 13.49
N ILE A 107 12.62 -12.76 14.02
CA ILE A 107 11.37 -12.01 13.90
C ILE A 107 11.30 -10.95 15.01
N ILE A 108 11.14 -9.70 14.62
CA ILE A 108 10.96 -8.56 15.52
C ILE A 108 9.56 -7.99 15.29
N LYS A 109 8.75 -7.97 16.34
CA LYS A 109 7.35 -7.49 16.26
C LYS A 109 7.23 -6.05 16.73
N TYR A 110 6.30 -5.30 16.12
CA TYR A 110 5.92 -3.96 16.54
C TYR A 110 4.40 -3.78 16.48
N ASN A 111 3.86 -2.87 17.31
CA ASN A 111 2.44 -2.52 17.29
C ASN A 111 2.16 -1.46 16.25
N GLY A 112 1.23 -1.74 15.34
CA GLY A 112 0.85 -0.84 14.25
C GLY A 112 1.06 -1.45 12.88
N THR A 113 1.09 -0.59 11.87
CA THR A 113 1.35 -0.98 10.47
C THR A 113 2.40 -0.09 9.85
N SER A 114 2.99 -0.54 8.75
CA SER A 114 4.10 0.16 8.09
C SER A 114 3.71 1.52 7.51
N GLU A 115 2.44 1.72 7.19
CA GLU A 115 1.92 2.97 6.66
C GLU A 115 2.02 4.13 7.65
N LEU A 116 2.08 3.85 8.96
CA LEU A 116 2.29 4.90 9.98
C LEU A 116 3.56 5.72 9.73
N MET A 117 4.60 5.10 9.14
CA MET A 117 5.84 5.83 8.80
C MET A 117 5.63 6.93 7.76
N HIS A 118 4.63 6.79 6.87
CA HIS A 118 4.33 7.79 5.86
C HIS A 118 3.87 9.11 6.47
N PHE A 119 3.37 9.08 7.71
CA PHE A 119 2.75 10.22 8.39
C PHE A 119 3.59 10.85 9.50
N ASN A 120 4.79 10.34 9.80
CA ASN A 120 5.67 10.90 10.84
C ASN A 120 5.97 12.39 10.63
N ASN A 121 6.10 12.85 9.38
CA ASN A 121 6.36 14.24 9.03
C ASN A 121 5.28 14.79 8.08
N PHE A 122 4.10 14.17 8.06
CA PHE A 122 3.03 14.58 7.18
C PHE A 122 2.54 15.99 7.50
N LYS A 123 2.51 16.84 6.46
CA LYS A 123 1.93 18.16 6.51
C LYS A 123 0.73 18.20 5.61
N PHE A 124 -0.43 18.35 6.19
CA PHE A 124 -1.67 18.43 5.43
C PHE A 124 -1.72 19.70 4.58
N ASN A 125 -1.91 19.55 3.29
CA ASN A 125 -2.20 20.66 2.38
C ASN A 125 -3.71 20.88 2.33
N GLU A 126 -4.20 21.88 3.05
CA GLU A 126 -5.63 22.22 3.11
C GLU A 126 -6.18 22.72 1.76
N ASN A 127 -5.30 23.22 0.87
CA ASN A 127 -5.67 23.75 -0.44
C ASN A 127 -5.49 22.73 -1.57
N VAL A 128 -5.32 21.43 -1.26
CA VAL A 128 -4.98 20.39 -2.25
C VAL A 128 -5.94 20.33 -3.44
N PHE A 129 -7.20 20.59 -3.25
CA PHE A 129 -8.19 20.59 -4.33
C PHE A 129 -8.07 21.82 -5.22
N ASP A 130 -7.83 23.00 -4.64
CA ASP A 130 -7.60 24.26 -5.37
C ASP A 130 -6.30 24.19 -6.16
N ASP A 131 -5.23 23.67 -5.57
CA ASP A 131 -3.93 23.49 -6.22
C ASP A 131 -4.01 22.53 -7.43
N LEU A 132 -4.91 21.57 -7.38
CA LEU A 132 -5.20 20.67 -8.49
C LEU A 132 -6.21 21.24 -9.50
N GLY A 133 -6.77 22.44 -9.24
CA GLY A 133 -7.77 23.07 -10.09
C GLY A 133 -9.06 22.26 -10.20
N LEU A 134 -9.48 21.58 -9.12
CA LEU A 134 -10.66 20.73 -9.15
C LEU A 134 -11.93 21.54 -9.00
N ASP A 135 -12.88 21.32 -9.92
CA ASP A 135 -14.25 21.82 -9.78
C ASP A 135 -15.10 20.77 -9.03
N LEU A 136 -15.43 21.08 -7.78
CA LEU A 136 -16.16 20.20 -6.88
C LEU A 136 -17.50 20.83 -6.47
N PRO A 137 -18.54 20.74 -7.35
CA PRO A 137 -19.79 21.48 -7.16
C PRO A 137 -20.66 20.97 -6.00
N LEU A 138 -20.39 19.77 -5.49
CA LEU A 138 -21.11 19.19 -4.36
C LEU A 138 -20.34 19.38 -3.05
N GLN A 139 -21.06 19.40 -1.93
CA GLN A 139 -20.46 19.60 -0.61
C GLN A 139 -19.58 18.43 -0.16
N LYS A 140 -19.91 17.21 -0.60
CA LYS A 140 -19.22 15.98 -0.20
C LYS A 140 -18.30 15.48 -1.28
N THR A 141 -17.17 14.89 -0.88
CA THR A 141 -16.16 14.36 -1.81
C THR A 141 -15.72 12.97 -1.41
N ILE A 142 -15.77 12.04 -2.34
CA ILE A 142 -15.36 10.64 -2.16
C ILE A 142 -14.17 10.34 -3.06
N LEU A 143 -13.07 9.86 -2.49
CA LEU A 143 -11.94 9.34 -3.26
C LEU A 143 -12.13 7.84 -3.53
N MET A 144 -12.03 7.44 -4.79
CA MET A 144 -12.12 6.03 -5.18
C MET A 144 -10.84 5.54 -5.85
N ARG A 145 -10.37 4.36 -5.40
CA ARG A 145 -9.24 3.66 -5.98
C ARG A 145 -9.69 2.33 -6.56
N PRO A 146 -9.77 2.20 -7.89
CA PRO A 146 -10.17 0.96 -8.53
C PRO A 146 -9.22 -0.23 -8.26
N GLU A 147 -9.66 -1.41 -8.62
CA GLU A 147 -8.96 -2.68 -8.48
C GLU A 147 -7.56 -2.68 -9.13
N PRO A 148 -6.59 -3.47 -8.59
CA PRO A 148 -5.19 -3.45 -9.05
C PRO A 148 -4.96 -4.11 -10.42
N SER A 149 -5.95 -4.82 -10.97
CA SER A 149 -5.82 -5.53 -12.24
C SER A 149 -7.15 -5.58 -12.96
N LEU A 150 -7.14 -5.25 -14.26
CA LEU A 150 -8.30 -5.42 -15.13
C LEU A 150 -8.67 -6.90 -15.30
N ALA A 151 -7.68 -7.80 -15.25
CA ALA A 151 -7.87 -9.23 -15.51
C ALA A 151 -8.56 -10.00 -14.38
N SER A 152 -8.54 -9.48 -13.15
CA SER A 152 -9.04 -10.21 -11.97
C SER A 152 -10.57 -10.12 -11.81
N TYR A 153 -11.24 -9.19 -12.51
CA TYR A 153 -12.65 -8.84 -12.27
C TYR A 153 -13.47 -8.62 -13.54
N LEU A 154 -12.85 -8.71 -14.72
CA LEU A 154 -13.57 -8.61 -15.96
C LEU A 154 -14.14 -10.00 -16.33
N ASN A 155 -15.43 -10.18 -16.11
CA ASN A 155 -16.19 -11.06 -17.00
C ASN A 155 -15.96 -10.55 -18.42
N THR A 156 -15.60 -11.44 -19.32
CA THR A 156 -15.08 -11.23 -20.67
C THR A 156 -15.91 -10.31 -21.58
N ASP A 157 -17.08 -9.85 -21.16
CA ASP A 157 -18.00 -9.03 -21.96
C ASP A 157 -18.16 -7.58 -21.49
N CYS A 158 -17.59 -7.17 -20.36
CA CYS A 158 -17.74 -5.81 -19.84
C CYS A 158 -16.39 -5.18 -19.43
N ARG A 159 -15.94 -4.18 -20.18
CA ARG A 159 -14.86 -3.24 -19.81
C ARG A 159 -15.31 -2.30 -18.67
N LYS A 160 -15.85 -2.83 -17.57
CA LYS A 160 -16.38 -2.02 -16.46
C LYS A 160 -15.61 -2.38 -15.19
N SER A 161 -15.18 -1.37 -14.44
CA SER A 161 -14.71 -1.53 -13.07
C SER A 161 -15.82 -2.06 -12.18
N VAL A 162 -15.49 -2.85 -11.15
CA VAL A 162 -16.45 -3.27 -10.12
C VAL A 162 -17.06 -2.07 -9.40
N LEU A 163 -16.40 -0.92 -9.38
CA LEU A 163 -16.91 0.32 -8.78
C LEU A 163 -17.87 1.09 -9.69
N SER A 164 -18.04 0.75 -10.97
CA SER A 164 -18.92 1.50 -11.89
C SER A 164 -20.35 1.63 -11.38
N PRO A 165 -21.02 0.57 -10.89
CA PRO A 165 -22.38 0.68 -10.33
C PRO A 165 -22.44 1.56 -9.07
N VAL A 166 -21.38 1.54 -8.26
CA VAL A 166 -21.29 2.37 -7.05
C VAL A 166 -21.14 3.84 -7.43
N VAL A 167 -20.31 4.16 -8.43
CA VAL A 167 -20.15 5.51 -8.98
C VAL A 167 -21.47 6.03 -9.53
N ASP A 168 -22.22 5.21 -10.27
CA ASP A 168 -23.50 5.60 -10.86
C ASP A 168 -24.55 6.07 -9.84
N VAL A 169 -24.49 5.55 -8.63
CA VAL A 169 -25.36 5.99 -7.54
C VAL A 169 -24.75 7.18 -6.78
N LEU A 170 -23.49 7.07 -6.35
CA LEU A 170 -22.89 8.05 -5.43
C LEU A 170 -22.61 9.40 -6.07
N LYS A 171 -22.43 9.49 -7.39
CA LYS A 171 -22.25 10.76 -8.13
C LYS A 171 -23.41 11.76 -7.98
N GLU A 172 -24.57 11.30 -7.57
CA GLU A 172 -25.74 12.18 -7.30
C GLU A 172 -25.66 12.84 -5.90
N TYR A 173 -24.77 12.33 -5.02
CA TYR A 173 -24.68 12.75 -3.61
C TYR A 173 -23.32 13.37 -3.27
N ALA A 174 -22.27 13.07 -4.04
CA ALA A 174 -20.90 13.50 -3.77
C ALA A 174 -20.11 13.71 -5.08
N ASN A 175 -19.08 14.56 -5.00
CA ASN A 175 -18.02 14.58 -6.02
C ASN A 175 -17.23 13.28 -5.91
N ILE A 176 -16.98 12.63 -7.02
CA ILE A 176 -16.21 11.39 -7.06
C ILE A 176 -14.83 11.67 -7.68
N LEU A 177 -13.79 11.50 -6.90
CA LEU A 177 -12.41 11.56 -7.38
C LEU A 177 -11.92 10.14 -7.67
N ILE A 178 -11.64 9.85 -8.92
CA ILE A 178 -11.07 8.55 -9.32
C ILE A 178 -9.55 8.68 -9.41
N LEU A 179 -8.83 7.86 -8.65
CA LEU A 179 -7.38 7.73 -8.77
C LEU A 179 -7.05 6.41 -9.48
N PRO A 180 -6.94 6.40 -10.82
CA PRO A 180 -6.75 5.17 -11.58
C PRO A 180 -5.33 4.61 -11.40
N ARG A 181 -5.16 3.32 -11.66
CA ARG A 181 -3.84 2.66 -11.72
C ARG A 181 -3.29 2.62 -13.14
N PHE A 182 -4.19 2.56 -14.11
CA PHE A 182 -3.91 2.42 -15.54
C PHE A 182 -4.80 3.36 -16.33
N LYS A 183 -4.36 3.70 -17.55
CA LYS A 183 -5.10 4.59 -18.44
C LYS A 183 -6.50 4.05 -18.79
N GLU A 184 -6.59 2.74 -18.98
CA GLU A 184 -7.84 2.07 -19.33
C GLU A 184 -8.90 2.18 -18.23
N GLN A 185 -8.48 2.25 -16.96
CA GLN A 185 -9.40 2.52 -15.85
C GLN A 185 -9.91 3.96 -15.85
N ALA A 186 -9.08 4.91 -16.27
CA ALA A 186 -9.51 6.30 -16.41
C ALA A 186 -10.62 6.44 -17.47
N GLU A 187 -10.43 5.80 -18.62
CA GLU A 187 -11.36 5.83 -19.76
C GLU A 187 -12.78 5.33 -19.38
N ILE A 188 -12.90 4.42 -18.39
CA ILE A 188 -14.20 3.93 -17.90
C ILE A 188 -15.05 5.04 -17.28
N PHE A 189 -14.40 6.00 -16.63
CA PHE A 189 -15.08 7.04 -15.84
C PHE A 189 -15.05 8.42 -16.51
N GLU A 190 -14.45 8.56 -17.70
CA GLU A 190 -14.40 9.83 -18.43
C GLU A 190 -15.80 10.36 -18.80
N GLY A 191 -15.98 11.67 -18.63
CA GLY A 191 -17.22 12.36 -19.03
C GLY A 191 -18.43 12.10 -18.15
N ILE A 192 -18.30 11.35 -17.06
CA ILE A 192 -19.38 11.15 -16.10
C ILE A 192 -19.53 12.42 -15.25
N LYS A 193 -20.74 12.93 -15.11
CA LYS A 193 -21.02 14.10 -14.28
C LYS A 193 -20.62 13.89 -12.83
N ASN A 194 -20.08 14.90 -12.18
CA ASN A 194 -19.56 14.88 -10.80
C ASN A 194 -18.45 13.86 -10.56
N VAL A 195 -17.80 13.37 -11.62
CA VAL A 195 -16.65 12.47 -11.55
C VAL A 195 -15.42 13.16 -12.13
N THR A 196 -14.35 13.22 -11.35
CA THR A 196 -13.07 13.79 -11.77
C THR A 196 -11.98 12.72 -11.70
N ILE A 197 -11.20 12.58 -12.75
CA ILE A 197 -10.10 11.63 -12.84
C ILE A 197 -8.81 12.35 -12.46
N LEU A 198 -8.19 11.89 -11.38
CA LEU A 198 -6.90 12.39 -10.94
C LEU A 198 -5.77 11.85 -11.84
N LYS A 199 -4.82 12.71 -12.17
CA LYS A 199 -3.66 12.38 -13.02
C LYS A 199 -2.40 12.32 -12.14
N PRO A 200 -1.92 11.15 -11.74
CA PRO A 200 -0.70 11.04 -10.94
C PRO A 200 0.53 11.64 -11.66
N PRO A 201 1.52 12.16 -10.91
CA PRO A 201 1.64 12.14 -9.45
C PRO A 201 0.80 13.24 -8.76
N VAL A 202 0.16 12.90 -7.64
CA VAL A 202 -0.61 13.83 -6.78
C VAL A 202 -0.27 13.58 -5.31
N ASP A 203 -0.47 14.59 -4.46
CA ASP A 203 -0.40 14.44 -3.00
C ASP A 203 -1.61 13.65 -2.49
N THR A 204 -1.50 12.32 -2.60
CA THR A 204 -2.57 11.39 -2.24
C THR A 204 -2.95 11.51 -0.77
N SER A 205 -2.00 11.72 0.13
CA SER A 205 -2.25 11.81 1.57
C SER A 205 -3.10 13.02 1.93
N SER A 206 -2.81 14.19 1.35
CA SER A 206 -3.64 15.39 1.54
C SER A 206 -5.03 15.24 0.90
N ILE A 207 -5.12 14.60 -0.28
CA ILE A 207 -6.41 14.31 -0.90
C ILE A 207 -7.26 13.39 -0.01
N ILE A 208 -6.68 12.29 0.51
CA ILE A 208 -7.36 11.38 1.45
C ILE A 208 -7.90 12.17 2.65
N LYS A 209 -7.05 13.01 3.26
CA LYS A 209 -7.41 13.78 4.44
C LYS A 209 -8.50 14.82 4.19
N ALA A 210 -8.55 15.38 2.96
CA ALA A 210 -9.55 16.36 2.55
C ALA A 210 -10.89 15.74 2.13
N CYS A 211 -10.93 14.43 1.83
CA CYS A 211 -12.15 13.73 1.42
C CYS A 211 -13.02 13.32 2.63
N ASP A 212 -14.33 13.22 2.40
CA ASP A 212 -15.29 12.72 3.40
C ASP A 212 -15.30 11.19 3.50
N LEU A 213 -14.86 10.49 2.44
CA LEU A 213 -14.84 9.03 2.38
C LEU A 213 -13.81 8.55 1.35
N VAL A 214 -13.19 7.43 1.64
CA VAL A 214 -12.37 6.65 0.69
C VAL A 214 -13.05 5.31 0.41
N ILE A 215 -13.14 4.93 -0.88
CA ILE A 215 -13.57 3.58 -1.30
C ILE A 215 -12.46 2.98 -2.15
N GLY A 216 -11.83 1.91 -1.66
CA GLY A 216 -10.65 1.37 -2.33
C GLY A 216 -10.64 -0.15 -2.46
N ALA A 217 -10.29 -0.63 -3.67
CA ALA A 217 -10.01 -2.04 -3.93
C ALA A 217 -8.52 -2.40 -3.78
N GLY A 218 -7.82 -1.74 -2.86
CA GLY A 218 -6.40 -1.99 -2.53
C GLY A 218 -6.13 -1.84 -1.05
N GLY A 219 -4.98 -2.34 -0.57
CA GLY A 219 -4.64 -2.32 0.86
C GLY A 219 -4.08 -0.97 1.33
N THR A 220 -2.93 -0.55 0.81
CA THR A 220 -2.14 0.58 1.33
C THR A 220 -2.94 1.87 1.49
N MET A 221 -3.63 2.33 0.43
CA MET A 221 -4.40 3.58 0.49
C MET A 221 -5.57 3.51 1.49
N ASN A 222 -6.19 2.33 1.64
CA ASN A 222 -7.25 2.13 2.63
C ASN A 222 -6.70 2.24 4.06
N ARG A 223 -5.51 1.68 4.32
CA ARG A 223 -4.82 1.80 5.62
C ARG A 223 -4.38 3.24 5.89
N GLU A 224 -3.87 3.94 4.86
CA GLU A 224 -3.55 5.36 4.94
C GLU A 224 -4.78 6.21 5.31
N ALA A 225 -5.94 5.94 4.69
CA ALA A 225 -7.19 6.60 5.03
C ALA A 225 -7.61 6.34 6.49
N ALA A 226 -7.50 5.09 6.95
CA ALA A 226 -7.78 4.74 8.34
C ALA A 226 -6.86 5.47 9.33
N ILE A 227 -5.55 5.57 9.03
CA ILE A 227 -4.58 6.31 9.85
C ILE A 227 -4.92 7.82 9.88
N LEU A 228 -5.26 8.39 8.74
CA LEU A 228 -5.65 9.79 8.61
C LEU A 228 -7.04 10.09 9.19
N GLN A 229 -7.74 9.07 9.71
CA GLN A 229 -9.09 9.18 10.28
C GLN A 229 -10.13 9.63 9.26
N THR A 230 -9.90 9.34 7.98
CA THR A 230 -10.89 9.48 6.93
C THR A 230 -11.68 8.19 6.83
N PRO A 231 -13.02 8.21 6.91
CA PRO A 231 -13.83 7.01 6.74
C PRO A 231 -13.41 6.22 5.52
N VAL A 232 -13.33 4.90 5.63
CA VAL A 232 -12.87 4.07 4.51
C VAL A 232 -13.67 2.77 4.36
N ILE A 233 -14.03 2.47 3.12
CA ILE A 233 -14.62 1.20 2.71
C ILE A 233 -13.61 0.45 1.86
N SER A 234 -13.16 -0.70 2.34
CA SER A 234 -12.37 -1.64 1.56
C SER A 234 -13.28 -2.57 0.77
N CYS A 235 -13.20 -2.49 -0.55
CA CYS A 235 -13.85 -3.44 -1.46
C CYS A 235 -12.83 -4.40 -2.11
N TYR A 236 -11.69 -4.63 -1.44
CA TYR A 236 -10.68 -5.59 -1.89
C TYR A 236 -11.23 -7.01 -1.87
N PRO A 237 -11.24 -7.72 -3.02
CA PRO A 237 -11.91 -9.01 -3.15
C PRO A 237 -11.06 -10.21 -2.73
N GLY A 238 -9.75 -10.00 -2.55
CA GLY A 238 -8.84 -11.05 -2.09
C GLY A 238 -8.97 -11.35 -0.59
N ASP A 239 -8.18 -12.32 -0.12
CA ASP A 239 -8.09 -12.66 1.30
C ASP A 239 -7.64 -11.44 2.11
N THR A 240 -8.27 -11.26 3.28
CA THR A 240 -7.94 -10.15 4.16
C THR A 240 -6.57 -10.38 4.80
N LEU A 241 -5.66 -9.42 4.63
CA LEU A 241 -4.40 -9.43 5.36
C LEU A 241 -4.64 -9.19 6.85
N SER A 242 -3.80 -9.75 7.72
CA SER A 242 -3.88 -9.50 9.16
C SER A 242 -3.84 -8.00 9.49
N VAL A 243 -3.06 -7.23 8.75
CA VAL A 243 -2.98 -5.76 8.92
C VAL A 243 -4.29 -5.05 8.53
N ASP A 244 -5.01 -5.52 7.51
CA ASP A 244 -6.32 -4.94 7.15
C ASP A 244 -7.39 -5.33 8.19
N GLN A 245 -7.35 -6.59 8.65
CA GLN A 245 -8.25 -7.07 9.70
C GLN A 245 -8.11 -6.27 10.99
N PHE A 246 -6.87 -5.87 11.34
CA PHE A 246 -6.63 -4.99 12.49
C PHE A 246 -7.44 -3.68 12.41
N TYR A 247 -7.49 -3.02 11.25
CA TYR A 247 -8.28 -1.81 11.08
C TYR A 247 -9.79 -2.05 11.10
N VAL A 248 -10.23 -3.20 10.56
CA VAL A 248 -11.64 -3.60 10.61
C VAL A 248 -12.09 -3.87 12.05
N ASP A 249 -11.31 -4.63 12.82
CA ASP A 249 -11.62 -4.99 14.21
C ASP A 249 -11.64 -3.77 15.14
N ASN A 250 -10.85 -2.74 14.81
CA ASN A 250 -10.83 -1.48 15.56
C ASN A 250 -11.83 -0.43 15.03
N GLY A 251 -12.69 -0.78 14.08
CA GLY A 251 -13.72 0.11 13.55
C GLY A 251 -13.20 1.27 12.70
N LEU A 252 -11.95 1.20 12.24
CA LEU A 252 -11.29 2.21 11.40
C LEU A 252 -11.46 1.97 9.91
N MET A 253 -11.92 0.78 9.53
CA MET A 253 -12.15 0.36 8.14
C MET A 253 -13.40 -0.51 8.08
N TYR A 254 -14.31 -0.21 7.17
CA TYR A 254 -15.41 -1.10 6.84
C TYR A 254 -15.00 -1.95 5.63
N ARG A 255 -15.27 -3.26 5.66
CA ARG A 255 -14.91 -4.16 4.57
C ARG A 255 -16.13 -4.90 4.03
N THR A 256 -16.39 -4.72 2.75
CA THR A 256 -17.43 -5.45 2.01
C THR A 256 -17.12 -5.47 0.51
N THR A 257 -17.52 -6.54 -0.17
CA THR A 257 -17.44 -6.66 -1.63
C THR A 257 -18.82 -6.63 -2.29
N ASP A 258 -19.86 -6.54 -1.48
CA ASP A 258 -21.24 -6.40 -1.96
C ASP A 258 -21.52 -4.95 -2.37
N LEU A 259 -21.93 -4.74 -3.62
CA LEU A 259 -22.09 -3.41 -4.21
C LEU A 259 -23.24 -2.60 -3.59
N GLU A 260 -24.32 -3.26 -3.17
CA GLU A 260 -25.43 -2.60 -2.51
C GLU A 260 -25.02 -2.16 -1.11
N ASP A 261 -24.28 -3.01 -0.41
CA ASP A 261 -23.74 -2.70 0.92
C ASP A 261 -22.68 -1.60 0.86
N ILE A 262 -21.75 -1.61 -0.12
CA ILE A 262 -20.81 -0.50 -0.36
C ILE A 262 -21.58 0.82 -0.48
N THR A 263 -22.60 0.85 -1.33
CA THR A 263 -23.41 2.06 -1.59
C THR A 263 -24.13 2.54 -0.33
N LYS A 264 -24.77 1.62 0.38
CA LYS A 264 -25.48 1.91 1.63
C LYS A 264 -24.55 2.47 2.71
N GLN A 265 -23.40 1.83 2.92
CA GLN A 265 -22.41 2.29 3.90
C GLN A 265 -21.79 3.63 3.50
N ALA A 266 -21.51 3.84 2.21
CA ALA A 266 -20.99 5.10 1.72
C ALA A 266 -21.97 6.26 2.01
N LEU A 267 -23.23 6.10 1.72
CA LEU A 267 -24.27 7.10 2.04
C LEU A 267 -24.36 7.35 3.55
N SER A 268 -24.21 6.30 4.36
CA SER A 268 -24.18 6.46 5.83
C SER A 268 -22.97 7.26 6.29
N PHE A 269 -21.78 7.00 5.78
CA PHE A 269 -20.55 7.68 6.19
C PHE A 269 -20.52 9.16 5.78
N ILE A 270 -21.02 9.52 4.61
CA ILE A 270 -21.04 10.94 4.18
C ILE A 270 -22.07 11.79 4.94
N VAL A 271 -23.09 11.16 5.55
CA VAL A 271 -24.10 11.87 6.35
C VAL A 271 -23.71 11.96 7.82
N ASN A 272 -23.14 10.90 8.38
CA ASN A 272 -22.81 10.81 9.80
C ASN A 272 -21.35 11.16 10.05
N PRO A 273 -21.05 12.08 10.97
CA PRO A 273 -19.69 12.43 11.31
C PRO A 273 -18.92 11.21 11.83
N HIS A 274 -17.72 10.99 11.31
CA HIS A 274 -16.80 9.99 11.84
C HIS A 274 -16.19 10.50 13.15
N LYS A 275 -16.13 9.61 14.16
CA LYS A 275 -15.44 9.91 15.42
C LYS A 275 -14.01 9.38 15.34
N PRO A 276 -12.99 10.22 15.60
CA PRO A 276 -11.62 9.75 15.62
C PRO A 276 -11.41 8.63 16.63
N ILE A 277 -10.63 7.63 16.26
CA ILE A 277 -10.25 6.49 17.11
C ILE A 277 -8.74 6.52 17.30
N GLU A 278 -8.30 6.66 18.55
CA GLU A 278 -6.88 6.66 18.87
C GLU A 278 -6.32 5.23 18.85
N LEU A 279 -5.27 5.00 18.07
CA LEU A 279 -4.50 3.77 18.08
C LEU A 279 -3.19 3.97 18.83
N LYS A 280 -2.89 3.05 19.76
CA LYS A 280 -1.55 2.99 20.38
C LYS A 280 -0.63 2.20 19.46
N THR A 281 0.40 2.86 18.97
CA THR A 281 1.36 2.28 18.04
C THR A 281 2.79 2.52 18.49
N ASP A 282 3.70 1.65 18.06
CA ASP A 282 5.14 1.85 18.27
C ASP A 282 5.70 2.78 17.21
N ASN A 283 6.84 3.41 17.51
CA ASN A 283 7.58 4.19 16.51
C ASN A 283 8.41 3.25 15.63
N LEU A 284 7.80 2.77 14.55
CA LEU A 284 8.46 1.86 13.60
C LEU A 284 9.72 2.47 12.97
N PHE A 285 9.74 3.78 12.74
CA PHE A 285 10.92 4.44 12.17
C PHE A 285 12.14 4.31 13.10
N GLU A 286 11.98 4.62 14.37
CA GLU A 286 13.05 4.44 15.37
C GLU A 286 13.47 2.98 15.47
N LEU A 287 12.53 2.05 15.52
CA LEU A 287 12.83 0.62 15.55
C LEU A 287 13.69 0.17 14.36
N ILE A 288 13.36 0.62 13.14
CA ILE A 288 14.15 0.30 11.94
C ILE A 288 15.55 0.89 12.04
N VAL A 289 15.68 2.15 12.46
CA VAL A 289 16.97 2.82 12.63
C VAL A 289 17.84 2.05 13.63
N ASP A 290 17.30 1.76 14.81
CA ASP A 290 18.04 1.05 15.87
C ASP A 290 18.50 -0.33 15.40
N LYS A 291 17.62 -1.12 14.77
CA LYS A 291 17.98 -2.45 14.26
C LYS A 291 18.96 -2.41 13.09
N THR A 292 18.90 -1.36 12.28
CA THR A 292 19.88 -1.13 11.22
C THR A 292 21.28 -0.87 11.82
N TYR A 293 21.38 -0.04 12.86
CA TYR A 293 22.63 0.23 13.57
C TYR A 293 23.19 -1.01 14.28
N GLU A 294 22.32 -1.77 14.97
CA GLU A 294 22.71 -3.03 15.63
C GLU A 294 23.32 -4.02 14.63
N LEU A 295 22.68 -4.23 13.49
CA LEU A 295 23.17 -5.13 12.45
C LEU A 295 24.46 -4.65 11.80
N GLY A 296 24.58 -3.36 11.48
CA GLY A 296 25.79 -2.80 10.89
C GLY A 296 27.01 -2.89 11.82
N ASN A 297 26.80 -2.77 13.14
CA ASN A 297 27.87 -2.91 14.12
C ASN A 297 28.24 -4.36 14.47
N SER A 298 27.35 -5.32 14.22
CA SER A 298 27.61 -6.74 14.49
C SER A 298 28.63 -7.37 13.53
N LYS A 299 28.98 -6.68 12.45
CA LYS A 299 29.95 -7.10 11.45
C LYS A 299 31.39 -6.69 11.82
N LYS A 300 31.54 -5.82 12.81
CA LYS A 300 32.88 -5.37 13.34
C LYS A 300 33.27 -6.23 14.54
#